data_df9ed23df44dce9ae859a4fc6a291752
#
_entry.id   df9ed23df44dce9ae859a4fc6a291752
#
_cell.length_a   1.000
_cell.length_b   1.000
_cell.length_c   1.000
_cell.angle_alpha   90.00
_cell.angle_beta   90.00
_cell.angle_gamma   90.00
#
_symmetry.space_group_name_H-M   'P 1'
#
loop_
_entity.id
_entity.type
_entity.pdbx_description
1 polymer ?
#
loop_
_entity_poly.entity_id
_entity_poly.type
_entity_poly.pdbx_seq_one_letter_code
_entity_poly.pdbx_strand_id
1 'polypeptide(L)'
;MSAQELGKFGFSHLLELATFAPSGYESTMLIDSLHNGAQGALEVQILSYKGYAKVLQISAYALAFSQPITLTFFHPKPYIKRLFALDSVVFVQGVLRDDGGRLSMIQPKTIREINAIIPKFKTTHKNADMISLTQSLITQEALQECGLPSDVADSLVRIFHPDKEFFRIFCARKGFDEKTLYALKFCEIYCHLLRLSTKRTDYAAKYRCTGDYQSWVESLPFTLTNAQQRVCAQIASDLASHKAAKRLVMGDVGCGKTMVILASVMMAYPKKSLLMAPTSVLAKQLYEQALLYLPKSLNITYISAESKQDLQGLFASQVDFIIGTQALLYREISGEEIALVMSDEQHRFGVKQRHYLEKLAQVDSSSKPHILQFSATPIPRTMAMLESKMIDVSIIDELPYPKDITTTIISKPRFPELLAHISAEVQAARQVAIIYPLVEESQASEYLSLKEGESFWRTRFPQVYSTSGQDKEKEKVLEEFAQNGSILLATTLIEVGISLPKLSTIVIIAPEKLGLATLHQLRGRVSRNGLKGYCYLYTHTPDSARLREFAAHLSGFDIAQIDLKYRKGGDLLDGKRQSGAQWIWADLSEDEAIFDRANALLTDKKSIPKSNDSRDCGGAVGALHDF
;
A
#
# COMPACT_ATOMS: atom_id res chain seq x y z
N MET A 1 -9.12 0.20 -33.39
CA MET A 1 -9.31 -1.22 -33.03
C MET A 1 -10.01 -1.31 -31.69
N SER A 2 -10.98 -2.20 -31.52
CA SER A 2 -11.98 -2.10 -30.45
C SER A 2 -11.52 -2.75 -29.14
N ALA A 3 -12.01 -2.22 -28.01
CA ALA A 3 -11.90 -2.81 -26.67
C ALA A 3 -12.28 -4.31 -26.62
N GLN A 4 -13.07 -4.76 -27.61
CA GLN A 4 -13.44 -6.17 -27.78
C GLN A 4 -12.28 -7.11 -28.13
N GLU A 5 -11.23 -6.62 -28.80
CA GLU A 5 -10.08 -7.47 -29.15
C GLU A 5 -9.17 -7.69 -27.95
N LEU A 6 -8.90 -6.65 -27.15
CA LEU A 6 -8.15 -6.76 -25.90
C LEU A 6 -8.88 -7.68 -24.89
N GLY A 7 -10.22 -7.57 -24.81
CA GLY A 7 -11.05 -8.39 -23.93
C GLY A 7 -10.97 -9.89 -24.20
N LYS A 8 -10.80 -10.31 -25.47
CA LYS A 8 -10.61 -11.73 -25.84
C LYS A 8 -9.35 -12.35 -25.23
N PHE A 9 -8.34 -11.53 -24.97
CA PHE A 9 -7.06 -11.92 -24.36
C PHE A 9 -6.99 -11.61 -22.86
N GLY A 10 -8.07 -11.08 -22.27
CA GLY A 10 -8.15 -10.78 -20.83
C GLY A 10 -7.56 -9.43 -20.43
N PHE A 11 -7.32 -8.51 -21.37
CA PHE A 11 -6.83 -7.18 -21.11
C PHE A 11 -7.97 -6.15 -21.22
N SER A 12 -8.03 -5.23 -20.28
CA SER A 12 -9.02 -4.14 -20.27
C SER A 12 -8.51 -2.85 -20.92
N HIS A 13 -7.17 -2.68 -21.01
CA HIS A 13 -6.54 -1.48 -21.52
C HIS A 13 -5.22 -1.78 -22.24
N LEU A 14 -4.84 -0.93 -23.22
CA LEU A 14 -3.58 -1.09 -23.95
C LEU A 14 -2.35 -1.07 -23.04
N LEU A 15 -2.35 -0.25 -21.98
CA LEU A 15 -1.25 -0.18 -21.04
C LEU A 15 -1.09 -1.48 -20.22
N GLU A 16 -2.18 -2.21 -19.94
CA GLU A 16 -2.08 -3.55 -19.32
C GLU A 16 -1.39 -4.54 -20.26
N LEU A 17 -1.74 -4.51 -21.56
CA LEU A 17 -1.04 -5.32 -22.56
C LEU A 17 0.44 -4.95 -22.65
N ALA A 18 0.79 -3.65 -22.59
CA ALA A 18 2.16 -3.18 -22.66
C ALA A 18 3.02 -3.59 -21.44
N THR A 19 2.39 -3.86 -20.29
CA THR A 19 3.10 -4.40 -19.11
C THR A 19 3.22 -5.93 -19.13
N PHE A 20 2.50 -6.63 -20.03
CA PHE A 20 2.59 -8.08 -20.20
C PHE A 20 3.77 -8.45 -21.08
N ALA A 21 4.98 -8.24 -20.55
CA ALA A 21 6.22 -8.48 -21.28
C ALA A 21 6.46 -9.97 -21.55
N PRO A 22 7.17 -10.32 -22.66
CA PRO A 22 7.58 -11.68 -22.95
C PRO A 22 8.45 -12.27 -21.83
N SER A 23 8.27 -13.55 -21.53
CA SER A 23 9.11 -14.29 -20.58
C SER A 23 10.49 -14.64 -21.13
N GLY A 24 10.72 -14.42 -22.41
CA GLY A 24 11.98 -14.66 -23.12
C GLY A 24 11.82 -14.46 -24.62
N TYR A 25 12.91 -14.67 -25.32
CA TYR A 25 12.97 -14.51 -26.77
C TYR A 25 13.63 -15.72 -27.41
N GLU A 26 13.19 -16.09 -28.61
CA GLU A 26 13.80 -17.09 -29.47
C GLU A 26 14.40 -16.38 -30.68
N SER A 27 15.67 -16.62 -30.97
CA SER A 27 16.34 -15.99 -32.12
C SER A 27 16.42 -16.97 -33.30
N THR A 28 15.98 -16.52 -34.47
CA THR A 28 16.25 -17.17 -35.74
C THR A 28 17.33 -16.45 -36.56
N MET A 29 18.08 -15.58 -35.88
CA MET A 29 19.20 -14.90 -36.50
C MET A 29 20.30 -15.90 -36.81
N LEU A 30 20.99 -15.69 -37.94
CA LEU A 30 22.12 -16.49 -38.29
C LEU A 30 23.23 -16.30 -37.26
N ILE A 31 23.83 -17.39 -36.84
CA ILE A 31 25.00 -17.39 -35.95
C ILE A 31 26.16 -16.80 -36.74
N ASP A 32 26.81 -15.77 -36.21
CA ASP A 32 27.91 -15.00 -36.84
C ASP A 32 29.28 -15.57 -36.46
N SER A 33 29.35 -16.31 -35.34
CA SER A 33 30.63 -16.90 -34.86
C SER A 33 30.35 -18.23 -34.15
N LEU A 34 31.26 -19.19 -34.38
CA LEU A 34 31.18 -20.52 -33.79
C LEU A 34 31.82 -20.50 -32.40
N HIS A 35 31.01 -20.41 -31.37
CA HIS A 35 31.43 -20.56 -29.98
C HIS A 35 30.41 -21.40 -29.20
N ASN A 36 30.89 -22.06 -28.16
CA ASN A 36 30.04 -22.89 -27.32
C ASN A 36 28.93 -22.03 -26.65
N GLY A 37 27.66 -22.43 -26.80
CA GLY A 37 26.52 -21.74 -26.29
C GLY A 37 25.92 -20.68 -27.24
N ALA A 38 26.47 -20.47 -28.44
CA ALA A 38 25.86 -19.57 -29.44
C ALA A 38 24.44 -20.04 -29.78
N GLN A 39 23.48 -19.15 -29.65
CA GLN A 39 22.06 -19.42 -29.92
C GLN A 39 21.62 -18.70 -31.19
N GLY A 40 21.06 -19.45 -32.13
CA GLY A 40 20.61 -18.87 -33.41
C GLY A 40 20.31 -19.93 -34.45
N ALA A 41 20.29 -19.49 -35.69
CA ALA A 41 20.07 -20.32 -36.86
C ALA A 41 21.39 -20.62 -37.62
N LEU A 42 21.48 -21.80 -38.18
CA LEU A 42 22.53 -22.18 -39.11
C LEU A 42 21.90 -22.73 -40.38
N GLU A 43 22.49 -22.36 -41.52
CA GLU A 43 22.21 -23.00 -42.79
C GLU A 43 23.09 -24.21 -42.91
N VAL A 44 22.49 -25.40 -43.05
CA VAL A 44 23.18 -26.67 -43.08
C VAL A 44 22.78 -27.52 -44.24
N GLN A 45 23.74 -28.15 -44.91
CA GLN A 45 23.53 -29.18 -45.92
C GLN A 45 23.58 -30.54 -45.23
N ILE A 46 22.60 -31.40 -45.49
CA ILE A 46 22.46 -32.71 -44.88
C ILE A 46 23.28 -33.71 -45.66
N LEU A 47 24.23 -34.38 -44.98
CA LEU A 47 25.16 -35.29 -45.61
C LEU A 47 24.84 -36.76 -45.38
N SER A 48 24.52 -37.16 -44.15
CA SER A 48 24.25 -38.57 -43.83
C SER A 48 23.48 -38.72 -42.50
N TYR A 49 22.93 -39.94 -42.31
CA TYR A 49 22.25 -40.32 -41.06
C TYR A 49 23.02 -41.45 -40.36
N LYS A 50 23.10 -41.34 -39.04
CA LYS A 50 23.58 -42.42 -38.18
C LYS A 50 22.48 -42.66 -37.12
N GLY A 51 21.74 -43.76 -37.22
CA GLY A 51 20.56 -43.99 -36.37
C GLY A 51 20.73 -45.20 -35.47
N TYR A 52 20.37 -45.04 -34.19
CA TYR A 52 20.10 -46.09 -33.22
C TYR A 52 18.66 -45.94 -32.77
N ALA A 53 18.03 -47.01 -32.26
CA ALA A 53 16.58 -47.03 -31.97
C ALA A 53 16.03 -45.88 -31.15
N LYS A 54 16.86 -45.22 -30.34
CA LYS A 54 16.45 -44.08 -29.48
C LYS A 54 17.11 -42.75 -29.83
N VAL A 55 18.12 -42.74 -30.71
CA VAL A 55 18.90 -41.56 -31.07
C VAL A 55 19.15 -41.53 -32.57
N LEU A 56 18.82 -40.42 -33.20
CA LEU A 56 19.18 -40.13 -34.59
C LEU A 56 20.23 -39.02 -34.58
N GLN A 57 21.39 -39.29 -35.17
CA GLN A 57 22.42 -38.30 -35.47
C GLN A 57 22.43 -38.03 -36.97
N ILE A 58 22.37 -36.77 -37.33
CA ILE A 58 22.45 -36.29 -38.71
C ILE A 58 23.78 -35.56 -38.85
N SER A 59 24.63 -36.06 -39.71
CA SER A 59 25.83 -35.35 -40.11
C SER A 59 25.46 -34.31 -41.15
N ALA A 60 25.80 -33.07 -40.91
CA ALA A 60 25.51 -31.95 -41.79
C ALA A 60 26.75 -31.07 -41.95
N TYR A 61 26.71 -30.17 -42.90
CA TYR A 61 27.77 -29.19 -43.16
C TYR A 61 27.23 -27.79 -43.00
N ALA A 62 27.79 -27.02 -42.08
CA ALA A 62 27.41 -25.61 -41.84
C ALA A 62 28.01 -24.73 -42.95
N LEU A 63 27.18 -24.28 -43.87
CA LEU A 63 27.63 -23.63 -45.12
C LEU A 63 28.37 -22.34 -44.87
N ALA A 64 27.86 -21.48 -44.00
CA ALA A 64 28.49 -20.18 -43.69
C ALA A 64 29.91 -20.29 -43.07
N PHE A 65 30.21 -21.42 -42.42
CA PHE A 65 31.47 -21.62 -41.71
C PHE A 65 32.37 -22.67 -42.32
N SER A 66 31.89 -23.33 -43.37
CA SER A 66 32.63 -24.43 -44.04
C SER A 66 33.10 -25.51 -43.06
N GLN A 67 32.25 -25.89 -42.09
CA GLN A 67 32.59 -26.88 -41.07
C GLN A 67 31.52 -27.96 -40.89
N PRO A 68 31.91 -29.21 -40.57
CA PRO A 68 30.96 -30.26 -40.25
C PRO A 68 30.27 -30.03 -38.91
N ILE A 69 28.98 -30.33 -38.83
CA ILE A 69 28.16 -30.24 -37.61
C ILE A 69 27.32 -31.50 -37.44
N THR A 70 27.11 -31.93 -36.19
CA THR A 70 26.24 -33.07 -35.86
C THR A 70 24.92 -32.60 -35.24
N LEU A 71 23.82 -32.93 -35.84
CA LEU A 71 22.48 -32.65 -35.30
C LEU A 71 21.95 -33.93 -34.62
N THR A 72 21.69 -33.85 -33.30
CA THR A 72 21.29 -35.02 -32.52
C THR A 72 19.82 -34.92 -32.09
N PHE A 73 19.02 -35.95 -32.39
CA PHE A 73 17.62 -36.07 -32.02
C PHE A 73 17.42 -37.28 -31.10
N PHE A 74 16.86 -37.06 -29.92
CA PHE A 74 16.42 -38.12 -29.02
C PHE A 74 14.97 -38.50 -29.33
N HIS A 75 14.66 -39.80 -29.32
CA HIS A 75 13.32 -40.33 -29.65
C HIS A 75 12.75 -39.76 -30.97
N PRO A 76 13.49 -39.88 -32.08
CA PRO A 76 13.11 -39.24 -33.34
C PRO A 76 11.77 -39.75 -33.87
N LYS A 77 10.89 -38.85 -34.24
CA LYS A 77 9.65 -39.16 -34.91
C LYS A 77 9.90 -39.39 -36.42
N PRO A 78 9.11 -40.22 -37.12
CA PRO A 78 9.36 -40.57 -38.54
C PRO A 78 9.46 -39.36 -39.48
N TYR A 79 8.78 -38.26 -39.19
CA TYR A 79 8.78 -37.05 -40.00
C TYR A 79 10.14 -36.31 -40.02
N ILE A 80 11.02 -36.54 -39.02
CA ILE A 80 12.31 -35.82 -38.92
C ILE A 80 13.16 -36.13 -40.16
N LYS A 81 13.21 -37.38 -40.63
CA LYS A 81 13.92 -37.75 -41.85
C LYS A 81 13.36 -37.09 -43.11
N ARG A 82 12.09 -36.72 -43.15
CA ARG A 82 11.51 -35.97 -44.27
C ARG A 82 11.88 -34.49 -44.23
N LEU A 83 12.00 -33.91 -43.05
CA LEU A 83 12.40 -32.50 -42.87
C LEU A 83 13.88 -32.30 -43.17
N PHE A 84 14.72 -33.30 -42.94
CA PHE A 84 16.15 -33.29 -43.14
C PHE A 84 16.53 -34.27 -44.27
N ALA A 85 15.97 -34.09 -45.49
CA ALA A 85 16.27 -34.98 -46.61
C ALA A 85 17.77 -34.93 -46.96
N LEU A 86 18.32 -36.07 -47.44
CA LEU A 86 19.71 -36.14 -47.90
C LEU A 86 19.96 -35.09 -49.01
N ASP A 87 21.13 -34.48 -49.00
CA ASP A 87 21.59 -33.45 -49.93
C ASP A 87 20.75 -32.16 -49.93
N SER A 88 19.73 -32.07 -49.05
CA SER A 88 18.94 -30.84 -48.90
C SER A 88 19.71 -29.81 -48.05
N VAL A 89 19.44 -28.54 -48.34
CA VAL A 89 19.85 -27.40 -47.52
C VAL A 89 18.67 -26.93 -46.68
N VAL A 90 18.86 -26.83 -45.37
CA VAL A 90 17.82 -26.44 -44.41
C VAL A 90 18.40 -25.48 -43.40
N PHE A 91 17.55 -24.55 -42.91
CA PHE A 91 17.89 -23.75 -41.76
C PHE A 91 17.49 -24.45 -40.47
N VAL A 92 18.46 -24.61 -39.57
CA VAL A 92 18.26 -25.23 -38.25
C VAL A 92 18.50 -24.19 -37.15
N GLN A 93 17.60 -24.16 -36.18
CA GLN A 93 17.70 -23.28 -35.02
C GLN A 93 18.00 -24.11 -33.77
N GLY A 94 18.96 -23.65 -32.96
CA GLY A 94 19.30 -24.31 -31.72
C GLY A 94 20.43 -23.60 -30.98
N VAL A 95 20.95 -24.29 -29.97
CA VAL A 95 22.17 -23.87 -29.25
C VAL A 95 23.35 -24.69 -29.76
N LEU A 96 24.34 -23.98 -30.23
CA LEU A 96 25.59 -24.61 -30.71
C LEU A 96 26.41 -25.09 -29.51
N ARG A 97 26.91 -26.30 -29.62
CA ARG A 97 27.88 -26.86 -28.68
C ARG A 97 29.17 -27.15 -29.43
N ASP A 98 30.27 -26.78 -28.81
CA ASP A 98 31.60 -27.08 -29.29
C ASP A 98 32.34 -27.92 -28.23
N ASP A 99 32.52 -29.18 -28.52
CA ASP A 99 33.22 -30.14 -27.69
C ASP A 99 34.62 -30.44 -28.33
N GLY A 100 35.56 -29.49 -28.14
CA GLY A 100 36.91 -29.64 -28.65
C GLY A 100 37.03 -29.65 -30.19
N GLY A 101 36.32 -28.73 -30.85
CA GLY A 101 36.28 -28.59 -32.30
C GLY A 101 35.26 -29.48 -33.01
N ARG A 102 34.43 -30.20 -32.25
CA ARG A 102 33.28 -30.95 -32.77
C ARG A 102 31.99 -30.18 -32.52
N LEU A 103 31.50 -29.55 -33.58
CA LEU A 103 30.27 -28.80 -33.52
C LEU A 103 29.05 -29.72 -33.46
N SER A 104 28.10 -29.41 -32.56
CA SER A 104 26.85 -30.16 -32.44
C SER A 104 25.69 -29.26 -32.04
N MET A 105 24.47 -29.67 -32.42
CA MET A 105 23.22 -29.14 -31.89
C MET A 105 22.31 -30.29 -31.42
N ILE A 106 21.67 -30.12 -30.25
CA ILE A 106 20.74 -31.08 -29.69
C ILE A 106 19.33 -30.60 -29.93
N GLN A 107 18.46 -31.49 -30.49
CA GLN A 107 17.07 -31.24 -30.79
C GLN A 107 16.82 -29.94 -31.58
N PRO A 108 17.64 -29.63 -32.64
CA PRO A 108 17.41 -28.41 -33.41
C PRO A 108 16.03 -28.45 -34.11
N LYS A 109 15.47 -27.26 -34.29
CA LYS A 109 14.21 -27.09 -35.05
C LYS A 109 14.51 -26.64 -36.46
N THR A 110 13.79 -27.12 -37.46
CA THR A 110 13.81 -26.51 -38.79
C THR A 110 13.00 -25.25 -38.79
N ILE A 111 13.54 -24.18 -39.36
CA ILE A 111 12.87 -22.88 -39.49
C ILE A 111 12.78 -22.46 -40.95
N ARG A 112 11.79 -21.64 -41.29
CA ARG A 112 11.62 -21.06 -42.63
C ARG A 112 12.00 -19.60 -42.68
N GLU A 113 11.74 -18.89 -41.58
CA GLU A 113 12.06 -17.46 -41.44
C GLU A 113 13.35 -17.30 -40.65
N ILE A 114 14.32 -16.61 -41.24
CA ILE A 114 15.61 -16.28 -40.65
C ILE A 114 15.62 -14.79 -40.28
N ASN A 115 16.60 -14.41 -39.44
CA ASN A 115 16.84 -13.04 -39.02
C ASN A 115 15.70 -12.38 -38.22
N ALA A 116 14.88 -13.17 -37.53
CA ALA A 116 13.86 -12.71 -36.62
C ALA A 116 14.19 -12.98 -35.15
N ILE A 117 13.73 -12.11 -34.28
CA ILE A 117 13.73 -12.34 -32.83
C ILE A 117 12.27 -12.43 -32.40
N ILE A 118 11.88 -13.59 -31.88
CA ILE A 118 10.51 -13.96 -31.63
C ILE A 118 10.22 -13.91 -30.14
N PRO A 119 9.35 -13.01 -29.66
CA PRO A 119 8.92 -12.96 -28.25
C PRO A 119 8.21 -14.25 -27.81
N LYS A 120 8.44 -14.71 -26.60
CA LYS A 120 7.79 -15.87 -25.98
C LYS A 120 6.97 -15.42 -24.78
N PHE A 121 5.67 -15.63 -24.84
CA PHE A 121 4.74 -15.27 -23.77
C PHE A 121 4.38 -16.49 -22.91
N LYS A 122 4.31 -16.28 -21.60
CA LYS A 122 3.79 -17.29 -20.67
C LYS A 122 2.28 -17.10 -20.51
N THR A 123 1.52 -17.69 -21.41
CA THR A 123 0.07 -17.53 -21.51
C THR A 123 -0.61 -18.83 -21.95
N THR A 124 -1.92 -18.95 -21.77
CA THR A 124 -2.76 -20.03 -22.29
C THR A 124 -3.10 -19.86 -23.77
N HIS A 125 -2.95 -18.64 -24.30
CA HIS A 125 -3.17 -18.35 -25.72
C HIS A 125 -2.00 -18.82 -26.59
N LYS A 126 -2.24 -18.97 -27.91
CA LYS A 126 -1.15 -19.28 -28.83
C LYS A 126 -0.16 -18.13 -28.91
N ASN A 127 1.13 -18.46 -28.89
CA ASN A 127 2.18 -17.45 -28.92
C ASN A 127 2.13 -16.54 -30.17
N ALA A 128 1.75 -17.11 -31.32
CA ALA A 128 1.60 -16.35 -32.57
C ALA A 128 0.49 -15.30 -32.47
N ASP A 129 -0.63 -15.63 -31.82
CA ASP A 129 -1.75 -14.71 -31.65
C ASP A 129 -1.34 -13.54 -30.70
N MET A 130 -0.58 -13.86 -29.65
CA MET A 130 -0.03 -12.84 -28.74
C MET A 130 0.97 -11.92 -29.43
N ILE A 131 1.85 -12.47 -30.26
CA ILE A 131 2.80 -11.68 -31.06
C ILE A 131 2.04 -10.73 -32.00
N SER A 132 1.09 -11.27 -32.75
CA SER A 132 0.27 -10.48 -33.68
C SER A 132 -0.46 -9.34 -32.94
N LEU A 133 -1.08 -9.64 -31.79
CA LEU A 133 -1.78 -8.66 -30.97
C LEU A 133 -0.82 -7.56 -30.47
N THR A 134 0.28 -7.95 -29.84
CA THR A 134 1.22 -7.00 -29.22
C THR A 134 1.90 -6.14 -30.29
N GLN A 135 2.35 -6.72 -31.39
CA GLN A 135 3.02 -6.00 -32.47
C GLN A 135 2.09 -5.06 -33.23
N SER A 136 0.81 -5.41 -33.36
CA SER A 136 -0.16 -4.53 -34.04
C SER A 136 -0.66 -3.37 -33.19
N LEU A 137 -0.71 -3.54 -31.85
CA LEU A 137 -1.29 -2.54 -30.96
C LEU A 137 -0.26 -1.71 -30.20
N ILE A 138 0.91 -2.27 -29.87
CA ILE A 138 1.93 -1.58 -29.09
C ILE A 138 2.85 -0.83 -30.05
N THR A 139 2.43 0.38 -30.43
CA THR A 139 3.21 1.31 -31.22
C THR A 139 3.53 2.55 -30.39
N GLN A 140 4.54 3.32 -30.82
CA GLN A 140 4.93 4.54 -30.13
C GLN A 140 3.77 5.54 -30.06
N GLU A 141 3.07 5.74 -31.19
CA GLU A 141 1.93 6.63 -31.30
C GLU A 141 0.80 6.23 -30.36
N ALA A 142 0.42 4.96 -30.36
CA ALA A 142 -0.66 4.44 -29.52
C ALA A 142 -0.35 4.57 -28.02
N LEU A 143 0.89 4.33 -27.61
CA LEU A 143 1.32 4.50 -26.22
C LEU A 143 1.36 5.98 -25.81
N GLN A 144 1.78 6.88 -26.71
CA GLN A 144 1.75 8.33 -26.48
C GLN A 144 0.32 8.87 -26.42
N GLU A 145 -0.59 8.38 -27.25
CA GLU A 145 -2.03 8.70 -27.17
C GLU A 145 -2.63 8.27 -25.83
N CYS A 146 -2.20 7.13 -25.28
CA CYS A 146 -2.54 6.74 -23.89
C CYS A 146 -1.88 7.63 -22.83
N GLY A 147 -0.96 8.50 -23.23
CA GLY A 147 -0.34 9.52 -22.38
C GLY A 147 1.02 9.18 -21.84
N LEU A 148 1.69 8.15 -22.31
CA LEU A 148 3.05 7.86 -21.91
C LEU A 148 4.05 8.85 -22.54
N PRO A 149 5.14 9.21 -21.84
CA PRO A 149 6.25 9.96 -22.39
C PRO A 149 6.96 9.18 -23.51
N SER A 150 7.56 9.90 -24.49
CA SER A 150 8.23 9.29 -25.64
C SER A 150 9.34 8.32 -25.23
N ASP A 151 10.17 8.67 -24.26
CA ASP A 151 11.28 7.84 -23.73
C ASP A 151 10.79 6.51 -23.16
N VAL A 152 9.63 6.51 -22.51
CA VAL A 152 8.98 5.30 -21.96
C VAL A 152 8.35 4.49 -23.09
N ALA A 153 7.60 5.14 -24.00
CA ALA A 153 6.94 4.48 -25.13
C ALA A 153 7.97 3.75 -26.01
N ASP A 154 9.07 4.41 -26.39
CA ASP A 154 10.15 3.82 -27.20
C ASP A 154 10.73 2.57 -26.55
N SER A 155 10.98 2.63 -25.24
CA SER A 155 11.54 1.50 -24.50
C SER A 155 10.55 0.31 -24.42
N LEU A 156 9.25 0.57 -24.31
CA LEU A 156 8.21 -0.46 -24.31
C LEU A 156 8.04 -1.10 -25.69
N VAL A 157 8.04 -0.30 -26.77
CA VAL A 157 7.93 -0.81 -28.14
C VAL A 157 9.05 -1.80 -28.45
N ARG A 158 10.28 -1.53 -28.02
CA ARG A 158 11.44 -2.43 -28.22
C ARG A 158 11.29 -3.81 -27.57
N ILE A 159 10.47 -3.94 -26.53
CA ILE A 159 10.14 -5.24 -25.90
C ILE A 159 9.41 -6.15 -26.88
N PHE A 160 8.48 -5.59 -27.65
CA PHE A 160 7.61 -6.35 -28.56
C PHE A 160 8.13 -6.38 -29.99
N HIS A 161 9.01 -5.42 -30.34
CA HIS A 161 9.73 -5.34 -31.62
C HIS A 161 11.25 -5.38 -31.40
N PRO A 162 11.77 -6.49 -30.86
CA PRO A 162 13.17 -6.57 -30.46
C PRO A 162 14.12 -6.57 -31.66
N ASP A 163 15.17 -5.73 -31.61
CA ASP A 163 16.29 -5.74 -32.52
C ASP A 163 17.46 -6.61 -32.01
N LYS A 164 18.52 -6.75 -32.83
CA LYS A 164 19.71 -7.53 -32.48
C LYS A 164 20.36 -7.05 -31.20
N GLU A 165 20.46 -5.75 -31.02
CA GLU A 165 21.13 -5.16 -29.86
C GLU A 165 20.33 -5.42 -28.58
N PHE A 166 19.02 -5.22 -28.63
CA PHE A 166 18.13 -5.55 -27.52
C PHE A 166 18.25 -7.01 -27.10
N PHE A 167 18.22 -7.94 -28.07
CA PHE A 167 18.35 -9.36 -27.78
C PHE A 167 19.70 -9.72 -27.17
N ARG A 168 20.81 -9.15 -27.68
CA ARG A 168 22.15 -9.33 -27.12
C ARG A 168 22.24 -8.88 -25.67
N ILE A 169 21.67 -7.70 -25.36
CA ILE A 169 21.63 -7.16 -23.99
C ILE A 169 20.80 -8.06 -23.08
N PHE A 170 19.60 -8.46 -23.55
CA PHE A 170 18.71 -9.34 -22.80
C PHE A 170 19.37 -10.69 -22.46
N CYS A 171 20.07 -11.31 -23.41
CA CYS A 171 20.78 -12.56 -23.18
C CYS A 171 21.95 -12.39 -22.20
N ALA A 172 22.75 -11.32 -22.35
CA ALA A 172 23.92 -11.06 -21.50
C ALA A 172 23.49 -10.79 -20.02
N ARG A 173 22.39 -10.07 -19.82
CA ARG A 173 21.86 -9.75 -18.48
C ARG A 173 20.92 -10.82 -17.92
N LYS A 174 20.52 -11.82 -18.72
CA LYS A 174 19.48 -12.80 -18.40
C LYS A 174 18.14 -12.15 -18.03
N GLY A 175 17.82 -11.02 -18.65
CA GLY A 175 16.62 -10.22 -18.41
C GLY A 175 16.71 -8.83 -19.04
N PHE A 176 15.73 -7.99 -18.73
CA PHE A 176 15.67 -6.61 -19.24
C PHE A 176 16.76 -5.72 -18.61
N ASP A 177 17.22 -4.72 -19.37
CA ASP A 177 18.11 -3.68 -18.86
C ASP A 177 17.35 -2.68 -17.97
N GLU A 178 18.08 -1.80 -17.29
CA GLU A 178 17.53 -0.82 -16.37
C GLU A 178 16.54 0.14 -17.03
N LYS A 179 16.81 0.55 -18.27
CA LYS A 179 15.95 1.46 -19.02
C LYS A 179 14.61 0.80 -19.37
N THR A 180 14.66 -0.45 -19.81
CA THR A 180 13.47 -1.25 -20.12
C THR A 180 12.67 -1.58 -18.86
N LEU A 181 13.33 -1.95 -17.76
CA LEU A 181 12.69 -2.19 -16.46
C LEU A 181 12.02 -0.92 -15.94
N TYR A 182 12.68 0.23 -16.05
CA TYR A 182 12.10 1.51 -15.70
C TYR A 182 10.81 1.80 -16.50
N ALA A 183 10.82 1.55 -17.82
CA ALA A 183 9.65 1.77 -18.66
C ALA A 183 8.48 0.83 -18.28
N LEU A 184 8.75 -0.44 -17.97
CA LEU A 184 7.74 -1.39 -17.47
C LEU A 184 7.14 -0.94 -16.14
N LYS A 185 7.99 -0.56 -15.18
CA LYS A 185 7.57 -0.03 -13.88
C LYS A 185 6.71 1.23 -14.04
N PHE A 186 7.17 2.16 -14.86
CA PHE A 186 6.45 3.41 -15.12
C PHE A 186 5.07 3.16 -15.74
N CYS A 187 5.01 2.29 -16.76
CA CYS A 187 3.75 1.95 -17.43
C CYS A 187 2.76 1.29 -16.47
N GLU A 188 3.22 0.36 -15.63
CA GLU A 188 2.39 -0.32 -14.64
C GLU A 188 1.82 0.68 -13.62
N ILE A 189 2.67 1.54 -13.05
CA ILE A 189 2.28 2.59 -12.10
C ILE A 189 1.29 3.56 -12.75
N TYR A 190 1.60 4.06 -13.94
CA TYR A 190 0.77 5.01 -14.65
C TYR A 190 -0.61 4.42 -14.99
N CYS A 191 -0.66 3.19 -15.49
CA CYS A 191 -1.91 2.46 -15.77
C CYS A 191 -2.75 2.31 -14.50
N HIS A 192 -2.13 1.97 -13.38
CA HIS A 192 -2.83 1.81 -12.10
C HIS A 192 -3.39 3.14 -11.58
N LEU A 193 -2.60 4.21 -11.61
CA LEU A 193 -3.04 5.56 -11.24
C LEU A 193 -4.18 6.06 -12.12
N LEU A 194 -4.10 5.82 -13.42
CA LEU A 194 -5.15 6.17 -14.38
C LEU A 194 -6.46 5.45 -14.04
N ARG A 195 -6.40 4.13 -13.80
CA ARG A 195 -7.56 3.32 -13.40
C ARG A 195 -8.18 3.77 -12.08
N LEU A 196 -7.36 4.17 -11.09
CA LEU A 196 -7.88 4.72 -9.84
C LEU A 196 -8.56 6.07 -10.05
N SER A 197 -8.00 6.92 -10.91
CA SER A 197 -8.58 8.25 -11.19
C SER A 197 -9.95 8.18 -11.88
N THR A 198 -10.23 7.13 -12.66
CA THR A 198 -11.54 6.92 -13.29
C THR A 198 -12.60 6.41 -12.32
N LYS A 199 -12.20 5.85 -11.16
CA LYS A 199 -13.12 5.39 -10.12
C LYS A 199 -13.59 6.50 -9.19
N ARG A 200 -12.99 7.69 -9.26
CA ARG A 200 -13.40 8.85 -8.46
C ARG A 200 -14.76 9.34 -8.95
N THR A 201 -15.75 9.27 -8.08
CA THR A 201 -17.08 9.84 -8.33
C THR A 201 -17.26 11.07 -7.47
N ASP A 202 -17.55 12.21 -8.11
CA ASP A 202 -17.89 13.45 -7.42
C ASP A 202 -19.42 13.54 -7.28
N TYR A 203 -19.87 13.96 -6.11
CA TYR A 203 -21.27 14.21 -5.82
C TYR A 203 -21.49 15.69 -5.50
N ALA A 204 -22.70 16.20 -5.69
CA ALA A 204 -23.05 17.54 -5.24
C ALA A 204 -22.99 17.60 -3.70
N ALA A 205 -22.48 18.69 -3.16
CA ALA A 205 -22.51 18.93 -1.71
C ALA A 205 -23.93 19.23 -1.27
N LYS A 206 -24.38 18.58 -0.19
CA LYS A 206 -25.67 18.84 0.42
C LYS A 206 -25.76 20.26 0.99
N TYR A 207 -24.68 20.73 1.57
CA TYR A 207 -24.53 22.10 2.07
C TYR A 207 -23.14 22.63 1.71
N ARG A 208 -23.06 23.91 1.46
CA ARG A 208 -21.80 24.65 1.45
C ARG A 208 -21.58 25.18 2.87
N CYS A 209 -20.42 24.92 3.41
CA CYS A 209 -20.05 25.27 4.77
C CYS A 209 -19.01 26.39 4.76
N THR A 210 -19.34 27.54 5.32
CA THR A 210 -18.49 28.75 5.34
C THR A 210 -18.47 29.37 6.74
N GLY A 211 -18.55 28.55 7.79
CA GLY A 211 -18.48 29.01 9.17
C GLY A 211 -17.12 29.63 9.51
N ASP A 212 -17.14 30.60 10.41
CA ASP A 212 -15.94 31.35 10.82
C ASP A 212 -15.07 30.53 11.78
N TYR A 213 -14.21 29.70 11.22
CA TYR A 213 -13.24 28.94 12.01
C TYR A 213 -12.01 29.78 12.36
N GLN A 214 -11.72 30.89 11.64
CA GLN A 214 -10.51 31.68 11.84
C GLN A 214 -10.58 32.42 13.15
N SER A 215 -11.67 33.14 13.43
CA SER A 215 -11.89 33.79 14.73
C SER A 215 -11.83 32.80 15.90
N TRP A 216 -12.32 31.58 15.68
CA TRP A 216 -12.18 30.53 16.69
C TRP A 216 -10.72 30.11 16.88
N VAL A 217 -9.92 29.93 15.81
CA VAL A 217 -8.49 29.58 15.91
C VAL A 217 -7.72 30.67 16.66
N GLU A 218 -8.04 31.94 16.42
CA GLU A 218 -7.42 33.09 17.12
C GLU A 218 -7.76 33.12 18.62
N SER A 219 -8.91 32.55 19.02
CA SER A 219 -9.34 32.46 20.42
C SER A 219 -8.69 31.32 21.22
N LEU A 220 -7.95 30.42 20.55
CA LEU A 220 -7.28 29.29 21.22
C LEU A 220 -6.12 29.76 22.12
N PRO A 221 -5.86 29.10 23.26
CA PRO A 221 -4.76 29.47 24.18
C PRO A 221 -3.36 29.08 23.63
N PHE A 222 -3.26 28.61 22.40
CA PHE A 222 -2.03 28.21 21.70
C PHE A 222 -2.17 28.43 20.20
N THR A 223 -1.06 28.51 19.50
CA THR A 223 -1.02 28.67 18.04
C THR A 223 -1.01 27.30 17.36
N LEU A 224 -1.81 27.13 16.31
CA LEU A 224 -1.75 25.95 15.46
C LEU A 224 -0.43 25.92 14.67
N THR A 225 0.12 24.72 14.46
CA THR A 225 1.31 24.55 13.61
C THR A 225 0.99 24.93 12.15
N ASN A 226 2.03 25.23 11.37
CA ASN A 226 1.85 25.56 9.94
C ASN A 226 1.17 24.44 9.18
N ALA A 227 1.49 23.19 9.50
CA ALA A 227 0.83 22.03 8.89
C ALA A 227 -0.65 21.94 9.25
N GLN A 228 -1.03 22.21 10.50
CA GLN A 228 -2.44 22.24 10.91
C GLN A 228 -3.19 23.38 10.21
N GLN A 229 -2.62 24.59 10.14
CA GLN A 229 -3.21 25.73 9.43
C GLN A 229 -3.40 25.44 7.95
N ARG A 230 -2.39 24.88 7.29
CA ARG A 230 -2.45 24.46 5.88
C ARG A 230 -3.59 23.46 5.65
N VAL A 231 -3.71 22.45 6.50
CA VAL A 231 -4.77 21.42 6.39
C VAL A 231 -6.15 22.04 6.67
N CYS A 232 -6.29 22.92 7.66
CA CYS A 232 -7.54 23.64 7.91
C CYS A 232 -7.96 24.48 6.69
N ALA A 233 -7.03 25.19 6.04
CA ALA A 233 -7.32 25.96 4.84
C ALA A 233 -7.78 25.07 3.67
N GLN A 234 -7.17 23.90 3.48
CA GLN A 234 -7.60 22.92 2.48
C GLN A 234 -9.02 22.41 2.75
N ILE A 235 -9.31 22.04 4.00
CA ILE A 235 -10.65 21.59 4.41
C ILE A 235 -11.67 22.71 4.21
N ALA A 236 -11.35 23.94 4.61
CA ALA A 236 -12.26 25.08 4.44
C ALA A 236 -12.61 25.32 2.97
N SER A 237 -11.63 25.23 2.08
CA SER A 237 -11.86 25.32 0.62
C SER A 237 -12.78 24.22 0.11
N ASP A 238 -12.58 22.98 0.59
CA ASP A 238 -13.43 21.85 0.18
C ASP A 238 -14.87 22.00 0.69
N LEU A 239 -15.04 22.36 1.96
CA LEU A 239 -16.37 22.49 2.59
C LEU A 239 -17.18 23.65 2.00
N ALA A 240 -16.50 24.69 1.49
CA ALA A 240 -17.14 25.80 0.78
C ALA A 240 -17.50 25.46 -0.68
N SER A 241 -17.07 24.32 -1.21
CA SER A 241 -17.30 23.91 -2.58
C SER A 241 -18.74 23.44 -2.83
N HIS A 242 -19.16 23.44 -4.10
CA HIS A 242 -20.41 22.81 -4.54
C HIS A 242 -20.31 21.27 -4.61
N LYS A 243 -19.12 20.71 -4.50
CA LYS A 243 -18.87 19.26 -4.47
C LYS A 243 -18.72 18.77 -3.04
N ALA A 244 -19.32 17.62 -2.75
CA ALA A 244 -19.13 16.97 -1.47
C ALA A 244 -17.67 16.55 -1.30
N ALA A 245 -17.04 17.10 -0.28
CA ALA A 245 -15.66 16.74 0.07
C ALA A 245 -15.58 15.28 0.51
N LYS A 246 -14.57 14.57 0.07
CA LYS A 246 -14.15 13.30 0.64
C LYS A 246 -12.63 13.35 0.83
N ARG A 247 -12.19 13.62 2.08
CA ARG A 247 -10.79 13.87 2.40
C ARG A 247 -10.29 12.97 3.52
N LEU A 248 -9.10 12.41 3.32
CA LEU A 248 -8.32 11.72 4.35
C LEU A 248 -7.27 12.68 4.92
N VAL A 249 -7.33 12.91 6.22
CA VAL A 249 -6.35 13.70 6.98
C VAL A 249 -5.47 12.75 7.76
N MET A 250 -4.21 12.66 7.37
CA MET A 250 -3.22 11.83 8.03
C MET A 250 -2.28 12.67 8.88
N GLY A 251 -1.88 12.13 10.01
CA GLY A 251 -0.89 12.77 10.84
C GLY A 251 -0.42 11.81 11.93
N ASP A 252 0.82 11.98 12.33
CA ASP A 252 1.43 11.14 13.36
C ASP A 252 0.71 11.25 14.71
N VAL A 253 0.96 10.31 15.60
CA VAL A 253 0.46 10.35 16.99
C VAL A 253 0.93 11.64 17.65
N GLY A 254 -0.01 12.44 18.18
CA GLY A 254 0.30 13.70 18.85
C GLY A 254 0.47 14.91 17.95
N CYS A 255 0.23 14.83 16.64
CA CYS A 255 0.28 15.99 15.73
C CYS A 255 -0.92 16.96 15.88
N GLY A 256 -1.84 16.70 16.83
CA GLY A 256 -2.97 17.60 17.12
C GLY A 256 -4.14 17.50 16.15
N LYS A 257 -4.43 16.33 15.58
CA LYS A 257 -5.61 16.06 14.72
C LYS A 257 -6.91 16.57 15.31
N THR A 258 -7.07 16.48 16.63
CA THR A 258 -8.27 16.96 17.32
C THR A 258 -8.58 18.44 17.05
N MET A 259 -7.56 19.28 16.98
CA MET A 259 -7.77 20.71 16.68
C MET A 259 -8.29 20.91 15.25
N VAL A 260 -7.83 20.12 14.30
CA VAL A 260 -8.33 20.14 12.92
C VAL A 260 -9.77 19.61 12.84
N ILE A 261 -10.11 18.58 13.63
CA ILE A 261 -11.51 18.10 13.77
C ILE A 261 -12.41 19.23 14.28
N LEU A 262 -12.02 19.91 15.38
CA LEU A 262 -12.80 20.99 15.97
C LEU A 262 -12.92 22.21 15.03
N ALA A 263 -11.83 22.56 14.32
CA ALA A 263 -11.87 23.57 13.27
C ALA A 263 -12.89 23.22 12.17
N SER A 264 -12.95 21.95 11.78
CA SER A 264 -13.90 21.49 10.75
C SER A 264 -15.36 21.60 11.24
N VAL A 265 -15.61 21.40 12.53
CA VAL A 265 -16.94 21.65 13.14
C VAL A 265 -17.30 23.14 13.03
N MET A 266 -16.37 24.03 13.34
CA MET A 266 -16.59 25.50 13.22
C MET A 266 -16.84 25.92 11.77
N MET A 267 -16.15 25.31 10.80
CA MET A 267 -16.39 25.54 9.36
C MET A 267 -17.80 25.11 8.94
N ALA A 268 -18.31 24.01 9.53
CA ALA A 268 -19.64 23.49 9.21
C ALA A 268 -20.77 24.25 9.91
N TYR A 269 -20.51 24.89 11.06
CA TYR A 269 -21.51 25.63 11.82
C TYR A 269 -22.16 26.76 10.97
N PRO A 270 -23.48 26.99 11.03
CA PRO A 270 -24.48 26.43 11.98
C PRO A 270 -25.11 25.09 11.56
N LYS A 271 -24.57 24.39 10.57
CA LYS A 271 -25.05 23.05 10.19
C LYS A 271 -24.48 21.99 11.12
N LYS A 272 -25.19 20.86 11.21
CA LYS A 272 -24.83 19.75 12.10
C LYS A 272 -23.59 19.00 11.62
N SER A 273 -22.73 18.65 12.57
CA SER A 273 -21.55 17.81 12.37
C SER A 273 -21.65 16.52 13.17
N LEU A 274 -21.18 15.42 12.61
CA LEU A 274 -21.15 14.11 13.25
C LEU A 274 -19.72 13.58 13.25
N LEU A 275 -19.23 13.09 14.41
CA LEU A 275 -17.92 12.45 14.57
C LEU A 275 -18.08 11.06 15.15
N MET A 276 -17.53 10.08 14.45
CA MET A 276 -17.46 8.70 14.92
C MET A 276 -16.03 8.35 15.36
N ALA A 277 -15.87 7.86 16.57
CA ALA A 277 -14.63 7.33 17.14
C ALA A 277 -14.71 5.80 17.32
N PRO A 278 -13.58 5.07 17.26
CA PRO A 278 -13.59 3.61 17.34
C PRO A 278 -13.90 3.05 18.74
N THR A 279 -13.65 3.83 19.79
CA THR A 279 -13.88 3.41 21.19
C THR A 279 -14.59 4.49 21.98
N SER A 280 -15.30 4.08 23.04
CA SER A 280 -15.99 4.98 23.97
C SER A 280 -15.04 5.91 24.69
N VAL A 281 -13.86 5.43 25.07
CA VAL A 281 -12.81 6.25 25.71
C VAL A 281 -12.35 7.39 24.80
N LEU A 282 -12.05 7.08 23.53
CA LEU A 282 -11.64 8.13 22.58
C LEU A 282 -12.78 9.11 22.29
N ALA A 283 -14.00 8.61 22.14
CA ALA A 283 -15.17 9.46 21.93
C ALA A 283 -15.41 10.39 23.12
N LYS A 284 -15.29 9.89 24.37
CA LYS A 284 -15.38 10.69 25.60
C LYS A 284 -14.30 11.77 25.67
N GLN A 285 -13.04 11.43 25.34
CA GLN A 285 -11.95 12.42 25.30
C GLN A 285 -12.17 13.50 24.24
N LEU A 286 -12.64 13.12 23.04
CA LEU A 286 -12.97 14.09 22.01
C LEU A 286 -14.13 15.01 22.43
N TYR A 287 -15.11 14.46 23.14
CA TYR A 287 -16.20 15.23 23.73
C TYR A 287 -15.72 16.23 24.79
N GLU A 288 -14.87 15.78 25.72
CA GLU A 288 -14.27 16.65 26.74
C GLU A 288 -13.43 17.78 26.11
N GLN A 289 -12.66 17.48 25.08
CA GLN A 289 -11.89 18.49 24.33
C GLN A 289 -12.82 19.45 23.55
N ALA A 290 -13.89 18.94 22.98
CA ALA A 290 -14.88 19.77 22.32
C ALA A 290 -15.53 20.75 23.30
N LEU A 291 -15.91 20.30 24.50
CA LEU A 291 -16.44 21.18 25.56
C LEU A 291 -15.43 22.23 26.04
N LEU A 292 -14.14 21.88 26.02
CA LEU A 292 -13.07 22.77 26.48
C LEU A 292 -12.76 23.90 25.47
N TYR A 293 -12.72 23.57 24.18
CA TYR A 293 -12.22 24.48 23.15
C TYR A 293 -13.28 25.08 22.24
N LEU A 294 -14.44 24.43 22.07
CA LEU A 294 -15.50 24.99 21.25
C LEU A 294 -16.31 26.04 22.03
N PRO A 295 -16.93 27.02 21.34
CA PRO A 295 -17.78 28.01 21.98
C PRO A 295 -18.93 27.35 22.76
N LYS A 296 -19.22 27.90 23.95
CA LYS A 296 -20.31 27.39 24.81
C LYS A 296 -21.72 27.52 24.21
N SER A 297 -21.84 28.27 23.11
CA SER A 297 -23.08 28.39 22.35
C SER A 297 -23.39 27.16 21.49
N LEU A 298 -22.40 26.29 21.24
CA LEU A 298 -22.63 25.04 20.52
C LEU A 298 -23.20 23.96 21.45
N ASN A 299 -24.28 23.35 21.03
CA ASN A 299 -24.86 22.20 21.72
C ASN A 299 -24.16 20.91 21.27
N ILE A 300 -23.31 20.36 22.14
CA ILE A 300 -22.50 19.17 21.87
C ILE A 300 -23.09 17.98 22.62
N THR A 301 -23.27 16.86 21.93
CA THR A 301 -23.84 15.65 22.52
C THR A 301 -22.91 14.46 22.32
N TYR A 302 -22.72 13.67 23.39
CA TYR A 302 -21.99 12.41 23.40
C TYR A 302 -22.95 11.22 23.44
N ILE A 303 -22.78 10.26 22.55
CA ILE A 303 -23.59 9.06 22.44
C ILE A 303 -22.72 7.81 22.59
N SER A 304 -22.96 7.06 23.66
CA SER A 304 -22.36 5.74 23.89
C SER A 304 -23.35 4.60 23.66
N ALA A 305 -22.86 3.36 23.67
CA ALA A 305 -23.71 2.17 23.59
C ALA A 305 -24.65 2.03 24.80
N GLU A 306 -24.26 2.59 25.95
CA GLU A 306 -25.02 2.56 27.21
C GLU A 306 -26.03 3.70 27.32
N SER A 307 -25.96 4.69 26.43
CA SER A 307 -26.90 5.82 26.45
C SER A 307 -28.31 5.33 26.07
N LYS A 308 -29.17 5.19 27.07
CA LYS A 308 -30.61 4.82 26.90
C LYS A 308 -31.47 6.00 26.46
N GLN A 309 -30.90 7.19 26.25
CA GLN A 309 -31.66 8.38 25.87
C GLN A 309 -32.32 8.20 24.51
N ASP A 310 -33.63 8.43 24.51
CA ASP A 310 -34.48 8.37 23.33
C ASP A 310 -34.06 9.47 22.35
N LEU A 311 -33.37 9.09 21.29
CA LEU A 311 -32.77 10.03 20.33
C LEU A 311 -33.82 10.78 19.51
N GLN A 312 -35.05 10.28 19.42
CA GLN A 312 -36.16 11.00 18.78
C GLN A 312 -36.44 12.36 19.45
N GLY A 313 -36.24 12.45 20.78
CA GLY A 313 -36.32 13.72 21.50
C GLY A 313 -35.08 14.61 21.36
N LEU A 314 -33.88 14.00 21.20
CA LEU A 314 -32.61 14.71 21.08
C LEU A 314 -32.37 15.32 19.69
N PHE A 315 -32.91 14.70 18.63
CA PHE A 315 -32.79 15.21 17.25
C PHE A 315 -33.82 16.28 16.90
N ALA A 316 -34.92 16.36 17.66
CA ALA A 316 -35.88 17.46 17.55
C ALA A 316 -35.35 18.78 18.15
N SER A 317 -34.31 18.75 18.98
CA SER A 317 -33.69 19.91 19.62
C SER A 317 -32.29 20.18 19.04
N GLN A 318 -31.96 21.41 18.90
CA GLN A 318 -30.77 22.19 18.61
C GLN A 318 -29.40 21.54 18.93
N VAL A 319 -29.10 20.31 18.48
CA VAL A 319 -27.76 19.72 18.60
C VAL A 319 -26.92 20.09 17.37
N ASP A 320 -25.78 20.72 17.59
CA ASP A 320 -24.87 21.18 16.53
C ASP A 320 -23.76 20.17 16.23
N PHE A 321 -23.26 19.49 17.27
CA PHE A 321 -22.18 18.53 17.14
C PHE A 321 -22.46 17.24 17.91
N ILE A 322 -22.42 16.10 17.19
CA ILE A 322 -22.69 14.77 17.71
C ILE A 322 -21.40 13.97 17.70
N ILE A 323 -20.98 13.45 18.86
CA ILE A 323 -19.82 12.60 19.01
C ILE A 323 -20.28 11.23 19.53
N GLY A 324 -19.82 10.14 18.93
CA GLY A 324 -20.14 8.80 19.43
C GLY A 324 -19.27 7.70 18.85
N THR A 325 -19.64 6.48 19.19
CA THR A 325 -19.00 5.27 18.70
C THR A 325 -19.80 4.65 17.54
N GLN A 326 -19.45 3.41 17.18
CA GLN A 326 -20.22 2.61 16.21
C GLN A 326 -21.72 2.47 16.58
N ALA A 327 -22.10 2.74 17.81
CA ALA A 327 -23.51 2.78 18.24
C ALA A 327 -24.34 3.78 17.43
N LEU A 328 -23.71 4.84 16.88
CA LEU A 328 -24.34 5.80 15.99
C LEU A 328 -24.90 5.14 14.72
N LEU A 329 -24.29 4.05 14.24
CA LEU A 329 -24.68 3.35 13.01
C LEU A 329 -26.04 2.63 13.13
N TYR A 330 -26.44 2.29 14.35
CA TYR A 330 -27.66 1.52 14.63
C TYR A 330 -28.83 2.39 15.11
N ARG A 331 -28.69 3.72 14.98
CA ARG A 331 -29.70 4.66 15.44
C ARG A 331 -30.24 5.48 14.26
N GLU A 332 -31.55 5.73 14.26
CA GLU A 332 -32.19 6.60 13.28
C GLU A 332 -31.76 8.04 13.51
N ILE A 333 -30.80 8.51 12.75
CA ILE A 333 -30.36 9.91 12.76
C ILE A 333 -31.08 10.59 11.60
N SER A 334 -31.86 11.64 11.89
CA SER A 334 -32.41 12.49 10.83
C SER A 334 -31.25 13.15 10.08
N GLY A 335 -30.95 12.64 8.88
CA GLY A 335 -29.83 13.12 8.05
C GLY A 335 -30.06 14.52 7.48
N GLU A 336 -31.24 15.12 7.61
CA GLU A 336 -31.61 16.33 6.84
C GLU A 336 -30.72 17.54 7.07
N GLU A 337 -30.18 17.73 8.27
CA GLU A 337 -29.33 18.89 8.60
C GLU A 337 -27.84 18.58 8.73
N ILE A 338 -27.42 17.32 8.54
CA ILE A 338 -26.00 16.95 8.65
C ILE A 338 -25.25 17.40 7.39
N ALA A 339 -24.31 18.32 7.60
CA ALA A 339 -23.44 18.83 6.56
C ALA A 339 -22.07 18.14 6.52
N LEU A 340 -21.59 17.70 7.70
CA LEU A 340 -20.25 17.16 7.86
C LEU A 340 -20.28 15.85 8.66
N VAL A 341 -19.70 14.81 8.09
CA VAL A 341 -19.48 13.51 8.74
C VAL A 341 -17.98 13.28 8.88
N MET A 342 -17.54 12.99 10.09
CA MET A 342 -16.14 12.74 10.40
C MET A 342 -15.96 11.36 11.02
N SER A 343 -14.83 10.71 10.73
CA SER A 343 -14.39 9.49 11.42
C SER A 343 -12.95 9.62 11.86
N ASP A 344 -12.67 9.31 13.12
CA ASP A 344 -11.29 9.20 13.62
C ASP A 344 -10.84 7.74 13.61
N GLU A 345 -9.55 7.49 13.32
CA GLU A 345 -8.93 6.16 13.19
C GLU A 345 -9.69 5.23 12.22
N GLN A 346 -9.98 5.72 11.02
CA GLN A 346 -10.79 5.03 10.01
C GLN A 346 -10.38 3.59 9.74
N HIS A 347 -9.08 3.28 9.80
CA HIS A 347 -8.55 1.93 9.55
C HIS A 347 -9.10 0.85 10.50
N ARG A 348 -9.66 1.26 11.66
CA ARG A 348 -10.30 0.37 12.64
C ARG A 348 -11.76 0.06 12.34
N PHE A 349 -12.35 0.73 11.35
CA PHE A 349 -13.72 0.46 10.93
C PHE A 349 -13.75 -0.56 9.79
N GLY A 350 -14.61 -1.55 9.91
CA GLY A 350 -14.88 -2.51 8.84
C GLY A 350 -15.50 -1.85 7.59
N VAL A 351 -15.39 -2.51 6.44
CA VAL A 351 -15.92 -2.00 5.16
C VAL A 351 -17.42 -1.67 5.26
N LYS A 352 -18.22 -2.51 5.91
CA LYS A 352 -19.65 -2.30 6.12
C LYS A 352 -19.93 -1.04 6.95
N GLN A 353 -19.13 -0.78 7.97
CA GLN A 353 -19.29 0.38 8.85
C GLN A 353 -18.95 1.68 8.13
N ARG A 354 -17.91 1.70 7.31
CA ARG A 354 -17.56 2.86 6.48
C ARG A 354 -18.65 3.18 5.46
N HIS A 355 -19.21 2.18 4.81
CA HIS A 355 -20.30 2.35 3.87
C HIS A 355 -21.58 2.86 4.55
N TYR A 356 -21.84 2.41 5.78
CA TYR A 356 -23.00 2.85 6.54
C TYR A 356 -22.90 4.32 6.98
N LEU A 357 -21.69 4.80 7.35
CA LEU A 357 -21.46 6.23 7.63
C LEU A 357 -21.79 7.11 6.42
N GLU A 358 -21.42 6.66 5.23
CA GLU A 358 -21.75 7.37 3.99
C GLU A 358 -23.27 7.41 3.74
N LYS A 359 -24.01 6.38 4.17
CA LYS A 359 -25.47 6.29 4.04
C LYS A 359 -26.23 7.08 5.11
N LEU A 360 -25.73 7.15 6.35
CA LEU A 360 -26.44 7.80 7.47
C LEU A 360 -26.85 9.26 7.19
N ALA A 361 -26.05 9.96 6.42
CA ALA A 361 -26.31 11.35 6.10
C ALA A 361 -26.91 11.54 4.69
N GLN A 362 -27.23 10.46 3.99
CA GLN A 362 -27.78 10.48 2.64
C GLN A 362 -29.31 10.45 2.71
N VAL A 363 -29.96 11.60 2.53
CA VAL A 363 -31.41 11.71 2.42
C VAL A 363 -31.87 11.59 0.98
N ASP A 364 -31.03 12.03 0.03
CA ASP A 364 -31.27 11.97 -1.41
C ASP A 364 -30.07 11.38 -2.14
N SER A 365 -30.32 10.69 -3.25
CA SER A 365 -29.26 10.07 -4.08
C SER A 365 -28.40 11.08 -4.83
N SER A 366 -28.85 12.32 -4.97
CA SER A 366 -28.19 13.37 -5.79
C SER A 366 -27.15 14.18 -5.02
N SER A 367 -27.28 14.34 -3.72
CA SER A 367 -26.38 15.15 -2.88
C SER A 367 -25.86 14.39 -1.66
N LYS A 368 -24.63 14.69 -1.25
CA LYS A 368 -23.97 14.03 -0.10
C LYS A 368 -23.42 15.06 0.88
N PRO A 369 -23.33 14.72 2.19
CA PRO A 369 -22.58 15.52 3.15
C PRO A 369 -21.09 15.46 2.81
N HIS A 370 -20.34 16.42 3.36
CA HIS A 370 -18.87 16.34 3.34
C HIS A 370 -18.39 15.23 4.27
N ILE A 371 -17.36 14.51 3.86
CA ILE A 371 -16.77 13.40 4.61
C ILE A 371 -15.30 13.68 4.86
N LEU A 372 -14.91 13.74 6.13
CA LEU A 372 -13.52 13.83 6.55
C LEU A 372 -13.15 12.59 7.37
N GLN A 373 -12.04 11.99 7.01
CA GLN A 373 -11.51 10.78 7.62
C GLN A 373 -10.16 11.11 8.24
N PHE A 374 -9.97 10.77 9.51
CA PHE A 374 -8.73 11.03 10.22
C PHE A 374 -8.01 9.72 10.53
N SER A 375 -6.68 9.71 10.42
CA SER A 375 -5.86 8.56 10.77
C SER A 375 -4.58 8.98 11.50
N ALA A 376 -4.27 8.28 12.60
CA ALA A 376 -3.00 8.41 13.32
C ALA A 376 -1.95 7.39 12.83
N THR A 377 -2.32 6.50 11.92
CA THR A 377 -1.35 5.64 11.24
C THR A 377 -0.93 6.30 9.95
N PRO A 378 0.27 6.86 9.87
CA PRO A 378 0.82 7.29 8.60
C PRO A 378 0.91 6.10 7.64
N ILE A 379 0.56 6.32 6.39
CA ILE A 379 0.79 5.37 5.32
C ILE A 379 2.00 5.83 4.49
N PRO A 380 2.72 4.92 3.83
CA PRO A 380 3.80 5.29 2.94
C PRO A 380 3.37 6.32 1.90
N ARG A 381 4.28 7.21 1.48
CA ARG A 381 3.96 8.28 0.52
C ARG A 381 3.38 7.75 -0.78
N THR A 382 3.92 6.65 -1.30
CA THR A 382 3.41 5.98 -2.50
C THR A 382 1.97 5.51 -2.34
N MET A 383 1.61 4.97 -1.17
CA MET A 383 0.23 4.59 -0.86
C MET A 383 -0.69 5.82 -0.76
N ALA A 384 -0.21 6.91 -0.14
CA ALA A 384 -0.97 8.17 -0.08
C ALA A 384 -1.24 8.75 -1.46
N MET A 385 -0.28 8.65 -2.39
CA MET A 385 -0.47 9.05 -3.78
C MET A 385 -1.52 8.20 -4.50
N LEU A 386 -1.51 6.89 -4.29
CA LEU A 386 -2.53 6.00 -4.85
C LEU A 386 -3.93 6.36 -4.33
N GLU A 387 -4.06 6.57 -3.02
CA GLU A 387 -5.33 6.99 -2.42
C GLU A 387 -5.79 8.36 -2.89
N SER A 388 -4.85 9.30 -3.14
CA SER A 388 -5.16 10.66 -3.61
C SER A 388 -5.87 10.69 -4.97
N LYS A 389 -5.85 9.60 -5.73
CA LYS A 389 -6.61 9.50 -6.99
C LYS A 389 -8.09 9.23 -6.75
N MET A 390 -8.47 8.67 -5.61
CA MET A 390 -9.87 8.36 -5.25
C MET A 390 -10.46 9.38 -4.27
N ILE A 391 -9.63 9.89 -3.34
CA ILE A 391 -10.03 10.83 -2.28
C ILE A 391 -8.96 11.91 -2.13
N ASP A 392 -9.32 13.08 -1.62
CA ASP A 392 -8.33 14.10 -1.32
C ASP A 392 -7.54 13.73 -0.07
N VAL A 393 -6.23 13.97 -0.07
CA VAL A 393 -5.34 13.60 1.04
C VAL A 393 -4.65 14.84 1.57
N SER A 394 -4.66 15.00 2.89
CA SER A 394 -3.89 16.03 3.62
C SER A 394 -2.99 15.38 4.65
N ILE A 395 -1.79 15.93 4.82
CA ILE A 395 -0.80 15.42 5.76
C ILE A 395 -0.46 16.50 6.79
N ILE A 396 -0.56 16.14 8.08
CA ILE A 396 -0.06 16.94 9.20
C ILE A 396 1.31 16.35 9.57
N ASP A 397 2.36 16.93 9.00
CA ASP A 397 3.75 16.48 9.09
C ASP A 397 4.55 17.20 10.20
N GLU A 398 3.93 18.14 10.90
CA GLU A 398 4.52 18.85 12.04
C GLU A 398 3.90 18.41 13.37
N LEU A 399 4.72 18.38 14.40
CA LEU A 399 4.29 18.15 15.78
C LEU A 399 4.25 19.49 16.54
N PRO A 400 3.21 19.75 17.37
CA PRO A 400 3.16 20.97 18.19
C PRO A 400 4.30 21.05 19.21
N TYR A 401 4.84 19.90 19.63
CA TYR A 401 5.98 19.79 20.54
C TYR A 401 6.94 18.71 20.05
N PRO A 402 8.27 18.92 20.16
CA PRO A 402 9.23 17.88 19.84
C PRO A 402 9.06 16.68 20.78
N LYS A 403 9.08 15.47 20.24
CA LYS A 403 9.06 14.25 21.03
C LYS A 403 10.48 13.88 21.44
N ASP A 404 10.75 13.86 22.75
CA ASP A 404 11.98 13.31 23.31
C ASP A 404 11.72 11.86 23.76
N ILE A 405 11.90 10.89 22.85
CA ILE A 405 11.69 9.47 23.12
C ILE A 405 12.96 8.68 22.82
N THR A 406 13.49 8.02 23.84
CA THR A 406 14.60 7.08 23.68
C THR A 406 14.03 5.67 23.50
N THR A 407 14.36 5.03 22.37
CA THR A 407 13.97 3.65 22.10
C THR A 407 15.16 2.72 22.29
N THR A 408 15.04 1.71 23.18
CA THR A 408 16.12 0.79 23.53
C THR A 408 15.68 -0.65 23.31
N ILE A 409 16.46 -1.41 22.54
CA ILE A 409 16.28 -2.86 22.40
C ILE A 409 16.99 -3.53 23.58
N ILE A 410 16.27 -4.41 24.29
CA ILE A 410 16.78 -5.06 25.48
C ILE A 410 16.48 -6.57 25.45
N SER A 411 17.43 -7.35 25.97
CA SER A 411 17.31 -8.82 26.05
C SER A 411 17.40 -9.29 27.50
N LYS A 412 17.16 -10.57 27.73
CA LYS A 412 17.11 -11.18 29.06
C LYS A 412 18.32 -10.84 29.95
N PRO A 413 19.59 -10.86 29.47
CA PRO A 413 20.75 -10.50 30.31
C PRO A 413 20.71 -9.07 30.87
N ARG A 414 20.09 -8.14 30.12
CA ARG A 414 19.97 -6.75 30.51
C ARG A 414 18.67 -6.40 31.24
N PHE A 415 17.84 -7.39 31.57
CA PHE A 415 16.59 -7.19 32.31
C PHE A 415 16.76 -6.47 33.66
N PRO A 416 17.86 -6.71 34.45
CA PRO A 416 18.10 -5.92 35.67
C PRO A 416 18.22 -4.41 35.43
N GLU A 417 18.79 -3.96 34.31
CA GLU A 417 18.87 -2.56 33.95
C GLU A 417 17.48 -1.95 33.70
N LEU A 418 16.62 -2.69 33.00
CA LEU A 418 15.22 -2.32 32.78
C LEU A 418 14.46 -2.21 34.10
N LEU A 419 14.64 -3.17 35.01
CA LEU A 419 13.98 -3.19 36.31
C LEU A 419 14.42 -2.00 37.18
N ALA A 420 15.72 -1.65 37.15
CA ALA A 420 16.24 -0.47 37.83
C ALA A 420 15.64 0.83 37.28
N HIS A 421 15.51 0.94 35.95
CA HIS A 421 14.86 2.08 35.31
C HIS A 421 13.39 2.20 35.72
N ILE A 422 12.62 1.09 35.65
CA ILE A 422 11.21 1.09 36.06
C ILE A 422 11.08 1.52 37.54
N SER A 423 11.96 1.04 38.41
CA SER A 423 11.95 1.41 39.82
C SER A 423 12.18 2.91 40.01
N ALA A 424 13.13 3.49 39.27
CA ALA A 424 13.41 4.92 39.33
C ALA A 424 12.21 5.78 38.82
N GLU A 425 11.56 5.37 37.75
CA GLU A 425 10.40 6.07 37.20
C GLU A 425 9.19 6.02 38.17
N VAL A 426 8.93 4.85 38.79
CA VAL A 426 7.87 4.69 39.79
C VAL A 426 8.18 5.54 41.05
N GLN A 427 9.44 5.58 41.51
CA GLN A 427 9.85 6.44 42.62
C GLN A 427 9.69 7.92 42.29
N ALA A 428 9.86 8.30 41.03
CA ALA A 428 9.63 9.68 40.55
C ALA A 428 8.12 9.99 40.32
N ALA A 429 7.22 9.16 40.82
CA ALA A 429 5.76 9.26 40.63
C ALA A 429 5.32 9.31 39.15
N ARG A 430 6.09 8.67 38.28
CA ARG A 430 5.76 8.47 36.86
C ARG A 430 5.14 7.12 36.63
N GLN A 431 4.42 6.99 35.52
CA GLN A 431 3.70 5.76 35.17
C GLN A 431 4.48 4.95 34.13
N VAL A 432 4.38 3.63 34.26
CA VAL A 432 5.00 2.65 33.36
C VAL A 432 3.91 1.75 32.78
N ALA A 433 3.93 1.50 31.48
CA ALA A 433 3.09 0.49 30.82
C ALA A 433 3.94 -0.67 30.32
N ILE A 434 3.48 -1.88 30.57
CA ILE A 434 4.15 -3.12 30.10
C ILE A 434 3.16 -3.88 29.23
N ILE A 435 3.52 -4.04 27.96
CA ILE A 435 2.65 -4.62 26.94
C ILE A 435 3.06 -6.04 26.67
N TYR A 436 2.14 -6.96 26.94
CA TYR A 436 2.30 -8.39 26.73
C TYR A 436 1.69 -8.83 25.39
N PRO A 437 2.29 -9.79 24.69
CA PRO A 437 1.77 -10.28 23.41
C PRO A 437 0.51 -11.14 23.57
N LEU A 438 0.35 -11.79 24.73
CA LEU A 438 -0.73 -12.75 25.03
C LEU A 438 -1.33 -12.50 26.39
N VAL A 439 -2.63 -12.82 26.55
CA VAL A 439 -3.36 -12.77 27.84
C VAL A 439 -3.06 -14.01 28.68
N GLU A 440 -3.14 -15.19 28.07
CA GLU A 440 -2.99 -16.49 28.71
C GLU A 440 -1.74 -17.22 28.22
N GLU A 441 -1.32 -18.23 28.98
CA GLU A 441 -0.20 -19.11 28.65
C GLU A 441 -0.43 -19.79 27.29
N SER A 442 0.62 -19.87 26.49
CA SER A 442 0.62 -20.57 25.21
C SER A 442 1.91 -21.39 25.08
N GLN A 443 1.79 -22.69 24.89
CA GLN A 443 2.93 -23.59 24.66
C GLN A 443 3.74 -23.24 23.41
N ALA A 444 3.17 -22.45 22.50
CA ALA A 444 3.85 -21.95 21.30
C ALA A 444 4.62 -20.64 21.51
N SER A 445 4.62 -20.06 22.72
CA SER A 445 5.27 -18.77 22.99
C SER A 445 6.42 -18.94 23.98
N GLU A 446 7.61 -18.49 23.64
CA GLU A 446 8.77 -18.39 24.52
C GLU A 446 8.69 -17.22 25.52
N TYR A 447 7.67 -16.34 25.38
CA TYR A 447 7.46 -15.18 26.22
C TYR A 447 6.32 -15.44 27.21
N LEU A 448 6.50 -14.90 28.41
CA LEU A 448 5.46 -14.94 29.43
C LEU A 448 4.19 -14.22 28.95
N SER A 449 3.05 -14.77 29.31
CA SER A 449 1.75 -14.13 29.18
C SER A 449 1.55 -13.04 30.23
N LEU A 450 0.51 -12.22 30.05
CA LEU A 450 0.15 -11.19 31.01
C LEU A 450 -0.14 -11.80 32.39
N LYS A 451 -0.89 -12.90 32.45
CA LYS A 451 -1.23 -13.58 33.71
C LYS A 451 0.00 -14.15 34.46
N GLU A 452 0.94 -14.74 33.74
CA GLU A 452 2.18 -15.26 34.31
C GLU A 452 3.07 -14.12 34.84
N GLY A 453 3.17 -12.99 34.11
CA GLY A 453 3.97 -11.85 34.53
C GLY A 453 3.38 -11.05 35.69
N GLU A 454 2.07 -11.11 35.92
CA GLU A 454 1.36 -10.25 36.86
C GLU A 454 1.84 -10.41 38.30
N SER A 455 2.05 -11.63 38.76
CA SER A 455 2.53 -11.93 40.14
C SER A 455 3.90 -11.30 40.41
N PHE A 456 4.81 -11.35 39.43
CA PHE A 456 6.15 -10.74 39.53
C PHE A 456 6.08 -9.25 39.81
N TRP A 457 5.20 -8.50 39.08
CA TRP A 457 5.09 -7.06 39.23
C TRP A 457 4.34 -6.66 40.48
N ARG A 458 3.25 -7.33 40.84
CA ARG A 458 2.47 -7.05 42.06
C ARG A 458 3.27 -7.29 43.36
N THR A 459 4.21 -8.21 43.35
CA THR A 459 5.08 -8.46 44.52
C THR A 459 6.12 -7.34 44.71
N ARG A 460 6.51 -6.65 43.66
CA ARG A 460 7.62 -5.67 43.67
C ARG A 460 7.17 -4.21 43.68
N PHE A 461 6.02 -3.93 43.16
CA PHE A 461 5.54 -2.56 43.00
C PHE A 461 4.15 -2.37 43.55
N PRO A 462 3.86 -1.19 44.17
CA PRO A 462 2.50 -0.86 44.59
C PRO A 462 1.65 -0.45 43.37
N GLN A 463 0.33 -0.51 43.51
CA GLN A 463 -0.63 0.04 42.53
C GLN A 463 -0.42 -0.47 41.10
N VAL A 464 -0.26 -1.78 40.96
CA VAL A 464 -0.18 -2.48 39.67
C VAL A 464 -1.59 -2.80 39.18
N TYR A 465 -1.92 -2.29 38.03
CA TYR A 465 -3.20 -2.52 37.32
C TYR A 465 -2.98 -3.47 36.16
N SER A 466 -3.97 -4.29 35.85
CA SER A 466 -3.89 -5.28 34.78
C SER A 466 -5.19 -5.29 33.98
N THR A 467 -5.11 -5.24 32.65
CA THR A 467 -6.27 -5.30 31.77
C THR A 467 -5.93 -5.86 30.38
N SER A 468 -6.96 -6.35 29.68
CA SER A 468 -6.82 -6.89 28.33
C SER A 468 -7.98 -6.43 27.43
N GLY A 469 -7.87 -6.73 26.11
CA GLY A 469 -8.92 -6.40 25.15
C GLY A 469 -10.26 -7.08 25.42
N GLN A 470 -10.24 -8.23 26.12
CA GLN A 470 -11.43 -9.03 26.46
C GLN A 470 -12.07 -8.60 27.78
N ASP A 471 -11.40 -7.78 28.56
CA ASP A 471 -11.88 -7.32 29.85
C ASP A 471 -13.07 -6.34 29.67
N LYS A 472 -14.19 -6.65 30.31
CA LYS A 472 -15.40 -5.82 30.28
C LYS A 472 -15.23 -4.51 31.07
N GLU A 473 -14.41 -4.54 32.13
CA GLU A 473 -14.16 -3.38 33.00
C GLU A 473 -12.89 -2.60 32.59
N LYS A 474 -12.35 -2.88 31.42
CA LYS A 474 -11.10 -2.26 30.93
C LYS A 474 -11.08 -0.73 31.03
N GLU A 475 -12.19 -0.07 30.74
CA GLU A 475 -12.28 1.39 30.78
C GLU A 475 -12.12 1.91 32.21
N LYS A 476 -12.78 1.27 33.16
CA LYS A 476 -12.66 1.59 34.58
C LYS A 476 -11.25 1.37 35.09
N VAL A 477 -10.64 0.23 34.77
CA VAL A 477 -9.25 -0.09 35.15
C VAL A 477 -8.27 0.98 34.61
N LEU A 478 -8.49 1.46 33.39
CA LEU A 478 -7.64 2.47 32.77
C LEU A 478 -7.85 3.86 33.36
N GLU A 479 -9.08 4.23 33.73
CA GLU A 479 -9.40 5.48 34.45
C GLU A 479 -8.77 5.46 35.86
N GLU A 480 -8.88 4.37 36.61
CA GLU A 480 -8.24 4.20 37.91
C GLU A 480 -6.72 4.24 37.83
N PHE A 481 -6.15 3.56 36.82
CA PHE A 481 -4.70 3.61 36.57
C PHE A 481 -4.24 5.05 36.26
N ALA A 482 -4.96 5.78 35.42
CA ALA A 482 -4.58 7.16 35.07
C ALA A 482 -4.47 8.08 36.30
N GLN A 483 -5.29 7.84 37.32
CA GLN A 483 -5.31 8.64 38.56
C GLN A 483 -4.24 8.16 39.56
N ASN A 484 -4.22 6.85 39.86
CA ASN A 484 -3.53 6.29 41.03
C ASN A 484 -2.49 5.22 40.69
N GLY A 485 -2.40 4.74 39.44
CA GLY A 485 -1.54 3.62 39.08
C GLY A 485 -0.07 3.98 38.92
N SER A 486 0.81 3.03 39.26
CA SER A 486 2.26 3.12 38.98
C SER A 486 2.63 2.26 37.77
N ILE A 487 2.14 1.03 37.69
CA ILE A 487 2.41 0.11 36.59
C ILE A 487 1.10 -0.39 35.98
N LEU A 488 0.99 -0.35 34.67
CA LEU A 488 -0.08 -0.94 33.91
C LEU A 488 0.44 -2.15 33.13
N LEU A 489 -0.13 -3.30 33.38
CA LEU A 489 0.08 -4.51 32.58
C LEU A 489 -1.07 -4.61 31.59
N ALA A 490 -0.77 -4.67 30.31
CA ALA A 490 -1.84 -4.72 29.30
C ALA A 490 -1.41 -5.51 28.07
N THR A 491 -2.38 -5.87 27.26
CA THR A 491 -2.13 -6.26 25.87
C THR A 491 -2.14 -5.04 24.95
N THR A 492 -2.14 -5.22 23.63
CA THR A 492 -2.13 -4.14 22.62
C THR A 492 -3.31 -3.16 22.71
N LEU A 493 -4.22 -3.37 23.67
CA LEU A 493 -5.38 -2.51 23.92
C LEU A 493 -5.05 -1.03 24.10
N ILE A 494 -3.86 -0.72 24.65
CA ILE A 494 -3.44 0.69 24.89
C ILE A 494 -3.21 1.48 23.59
N GLU A 495 -3.19 0.83 22.44
CA GLU A 495 -3.05 1.53 21.15
C GLU A 495 -4.11 2.62 20.96
N VAL A 496 -5.28 2.52 21.59
CA VAL A 496 -6.44 3.37 21.29
C VAL A 496 -6.73 4.37 22.38
N GLY A 497 -6.57 5.65 22.02
CA GLY A 497 -7.35 6.77 22.54
C GLY A 497 -7.10 7.23 23.98
N ILE A 498 -6.35 6.52 24.82
CA ILE A 498 -6.21 6.91 26.23
C ILE A 498 -5.09 7.93 26.41
N SER A 499 -5.41 9.05 27.05
CA SER A 499 -4.41 10.02 27.43
C SER A 499 -3.88 9.69 28.82
N LEU A 500 -2.60 9.33 28.89
CA LEU A 500 -1.87 9.04 30.13
C LEU A 500 -0.74 10.07 30.30
N PRO A 501 -1.02 11.23 30.88
CA PRO A 501 -0.06 12.35 30.91
C PRO A 501 1.19 12.09 31.77
N LYS A 502 1.11 11.14 32.73
CA LYS A 502 2.23 10.74 33.59
C LYS A 502 3.03 9.56 33.03
N LEU A 503 2.60 8.98 31.89
CA LEU A 503 3.25 7.82 31.30
C LEU A 503 4.60 8.23 30.68
N SER A 504 5.68 7.81 31.34
CA SER A 504 7.06 8.09 30.89
C SER A 504 7.69 6.90 30.17
N THR A 505 7.32 5.68 30.56
CA THR A 505 7.96 4.48 30.06
C THR A 505 6.95 3.47 29.52
N ILE A 506 7.25 2.92 28.34
CA ILE A 506 6.53 1.77 27.78
C ILE A 506 7.52 0.65 27.51
N VAL A 507 7.18 -0.55 27.97
CA VAL A 507 7.94 -1.78 27.72
C VAL A 507 7.08 -2.68 26.83
N ILE A 508 7.59 -3.05 25.68
CA ILE A 508 6.89 -3.92 24.72
C ILE A 508 7.59 -5.27 24.71
N ILE A 509 6.89 -6.31 25.13
CA ILE A 509 7.39 -7.69 25.17
C ILE A 509 7.08 -8.36 23.84
N ALA A 510 8.05 -9.09 23.27
CA ALA A 510 7.98 -9.73 21.96
C ALA A 510 7.61 -8.75 20.82
N PRO A 511 8.34 -7.63 20.65
CA PRO A 511 8.02 -6.62 19.64
C PRO A 511 8.09 -7.16 18.21
N GLU A 512 8.83 -8.25 17.96
CA GLU A 512 8.90 -8.92 16.67
C GLU A 512 7.56 -9.53 16.22
N LYS A 513 6.64 -9.79 17.14
CA LYS A 513 5.28 -10.31 16.86
C LYS A 513 4.29 -9.20 16.46
N LEU A 514 4.69 -7.93 16.59
CA LEU A 514 3.84 -6.76 16.28
C LEU A 514 4.24 -6.08 14.97
N GLY A 515 3.27 -5.53 14.25
CA GLY A 515 3.53 -4.64 13.12
C GLY A 515 4.22 -3.34 13.56
N LEU A 516 5.07 -2.74 12.69
CA LEU A 516 5.78 -1.51 13.06
C LEU A 516 4.81 -0.34 13.31
N ALA A 517 3.68 -0.30 12.63
CA ALA A 517 2.62 0.70 12.89
C ALA A 517 2.08 0.59 14.33
N THR A 518 1.83 -0.63 14.81
CA THR A 518 1.42 -0.90 16.20
C THR A 518 2.50 -0.49 17.20
N LEU A 519 3.75 -0.87 16.96
CA LEU A 519 4.88 -0.46 17.79
C LEU A 519 4.99 1.07 17.86
N HIS A 520 4.78 1.75 16.74
CA HIS A 520 4.81 3.22 16.68
C HIS A 520 3.66 3.86 17.45
N GLN A 521 2.44 3.34 17.33
CA GLN A 521 1.29 3.81 18.11
C GLN A 521 1.50 3.64 19.61
N LEU A 522 2.06 2.50 20.04
CA LEU A 522 2.42 2.23 21.43
C LEU A 522 3.52 3.19 21.91
N ARG A 523 4.62 3.33 21.15
CA ARG A 523 5.69 4.27 21.46
C ARG A 523 5.19 5.72 21.57
N GLY A 524 4.26 6.11 20.73
CA GLY A 524 3.67 7.45 20.75
C GLY A 524 2.80 7.76 21.98
N ARG A 525 2.61 6.80 22.89
CA ARG A 525 1.87 7.02 24.15
C ARG A 525 2.72 7.69 25.23
N VAL A 526 4.04 7.57 25.16
CA VAL A 526 4.97 8.29 26.06
C VAL A 526 5.37 9.65 25.48
N SER A 527 6.04 10.48 26.29
CA SER A 527 6.48 11.84 25.93
C SER A 527 5.33 12.80 25.58
N ARG A 528 4.27 12.73 26.37
CA ARG A 528 3.23 13.75 26.34
C ARG A 528 3.56 14.87 27.32
N ASN A 529 3.16 16.09 27.01
CA ASN A 529 3.40 17.27 27.86
C ASN A 529 4.89 17.61 28.11
N GLY A 530 5.79 17.29 27.14
CA GLY A 530 7.21 17.61 27.23
C GLY A 530 8.04 16.72 28.17
N LEU A 531 7.45 15.67 28.75
CA LEU A 531 8.19 14.68 29.52
C LEU A 531 9.06 13.83 28.60
N LYS A 532 10.28 13.53 29.04
CA LYS A 532 11.13 12.55 28.38
C LYS A 532 10.46 11.17 28.42
N GLY A 533 10.37 10.53 27.27
CA GLY A 533 9.74 9.22 27.10
C GLY A 533 10.77 8.10 26.87
N TYR A 534 10.46 6.90 27.33
CA TYR A 534 11.29 5.73 27.14
C TYR A 534 10.47 4.59 26.57
N CYS A 535 10.97 3.97 25.49
CA CYS A 535 10.38 2.81 24.86
C CYS A 535 11.38 1.65 24.89
N TYR A 536 11.08 0.62 25.67
CA TYR A 536 11.91 -0.58 25.72
C TYR A 536 11.28 -1.70 24.91
N LEU A 537 12.07 -2.27 23.99
CA LEU A 537 11.69 -3.43 23.18
C LEU A 537 12.36 -4.67 23.77
N TYR A 538 11.62 -5.42 24.58
CA TYR A 538 12.13 -6.64 25.20
C TYR A 538 11.98 -7.82 24.26
N THR A 539 13.10 -8.36 23.77
CA THR A 539 13.13 -9.40 22.75
C THR A 539 14.20 -10.45 23.00
N HIS A 540 13.95 -11.67 22.52
CA HIS A 540 14.94 -12.75 22.45
C HIS A 540 15.84 -12.65 21.21
N THR A 541 15.48 -11.80 20.23
CA THR A 541 16.23 -11.57 18.99
C THR A 541 16.71 -10.10 18.87
N PRO A 542 17.68 -9.67 19.71
CA PRO A 542 18.11 -8.26 19.76
C PRO A 542 18.77 -7.78 18.46
N ASP A 543 19.25 -8.70 17.61
CA ASP A 543 19.92 -8.41 16.35
C ASP A 543 18.96 -8.20 15.16
N SER A 544 17.66 -8.15 15.39
CA SER A 544 16.68 -7.88 14.34
C SER A 544 16.91 -6.54 13.66
N ALA A 545 17.23 -6.56 12.35
CA ALA A 545 17.42 -5.36 11.54
C ALA A 545 16.15 -4.48 11.54
N ARG A 546 14.96 -5.09 11.47
CA ARG A 546 13.66 -4.42 11.53
C ARG A 546 13.49 -3.62 12.82
N LEU A 547 13.83 -4.19 13.98
CA LEU A 547 13.73 -3.50 15.27
C LEU A 547 14.78 -2.40 15.42
N ARG A 548 15.98 -2.57 14.88
CA ARG A 548 17.02 -1.53 14.86
C ARG A 548 16.60 -0.34 14.00
N GLU A 549 16.09 -0.57 12.80
CA GLU A 549 15.55 0.52 11.96
C GLU A 549 14.37 1.23 12.67
N PHE A 550 13.46 0.49 13.31
CA PHE A 550 12.39 1.09 14.11
C PHE A 550 12.93 1.98 15.26
N ALA A 551 13.95 1.51 15.98
CA ALA A 551 14.52 2.26 17.11
C ALA A 551 15.23 3.54 16.65
N ALA A 552 15.83 3.55 15.46
CA ALA A 552 16.54 4.68 14.89
C ALA A 552 15.61 5.80 14.36
N HIS A 553 14.36 5.50 14.03
CA HIS A 553 13.43 6.45 13.42
C HIS A 553 12.28 6.80 14.37
N LEU A 554 11.96 8.09 14.50
CA LEU A 554 10.86 8.59 15.34
C LEU A 554 9.61 8.96 14.53
N SER A 555 9.77 9.34 13.26
CA SER A 555 8.67 9.74 12.38
C SER A 555 7.79 8.55 12.02
N GLY A 556 6.47 8.70 12.16
CA GLY A 556 5.53 7.67 11.75
C GLY A 556 5.54 7.41 10.26
N PHE A 557 5.86 8.41 9.43
CA PHE A 557 5.97 8.24 7.98
C PHE A 557 7.18 7.38 7.59
N ASP A 558 8.34 7.60 8.24
CA ASP A 558 9.53 6.76 8.04
C ASP A 558 9.26 5.32 8.47
N ILE A 559 8.59 5.14 9.63
CA ILE A 559 8.19 3.82 10.13
C ILE A 559 7.25 3.12 9.14
N ALA A 560 6.31 3.83 8.53
CA ALA A 560 5.42 3.25 7.53
C ALA A 560 6.20 2.79 6.28
N GLN A 561 7.21 3.55 5.85
CA GLN A 561 8.08 3.16 4.74
C GLN A 561 8.92 1.93 5.08
N ILE A 562 9.48 1.88 6.30
CA ILE A 562 10.20 0.72 6.81
C ILE A 562 9.28 -0.51 6.88
N ASP A 563 8.05 -0.36 7.39
CA ASP A 563 7.08 -1.47 7.48
C ASP A 563 6.74 -2.04 6.10
N LEU A 564 6.58 -1.18 5.10
CA LEU A 564 6.34 -1.59 3.70
C LEU A 564 7.52 -2.44 3.16
N LYS A 565 8.76 -2.02 3.42
CA LYS A 565 9.97 -2.75 3.02
C LYS A 565 10.03 -4.17 3.60
N TYR A 566 9.69 -4.31 4.90
CA TYR A 566 9.77 -5.61 5.58
C TYR A 566 8.57 -6.52 5.33
N ARG A 567 7.37 -5.99 5.04
CA ARG A 567 6.20 -6.82 4.71
C ARG A 567 6.37 -7.66 3.45
N LYS A 568 7.08 -7.15 2.45
CA LYS A 568 7.34 -7.90 1.22
C LYS A 568 8.21 -9.14 1.42
N GLY A 569 9.13 -9.11 2.39
CA GLY A 569 9.93 -10.28 2.74
C GLY A 569 9.17 -11.35 3.52
N GLY A 570 8.15 -10.98 4.30
CA GLY A 570 7.37 -11.87 5.17
C GLY A 570 6.15 -12.51 4.51
N ASP A 571 5.43 -11.78 3.65
CA ASP A 571 4.21 -12.27 2.97
C ASP A 571 4.50 -13.43 1.98
N LEU A 572 5.74 -13.53 1.50
CA LEU A 572 6.22 -14.67 0.70
C LEU A 572 6.38 -15.96 1.53
N LEU A 573 6.57 -15.84 2.85
CA LEU A 573 6.77 -16.98 3.76
C LEU A 573 5.45 -17.47 4.37
N ASP A 574 4.47 -16.59 4.61
CA ASP A 574 3.21 -16.94 5.31
C ASP A 574 2.00 -17.21 4.41
N GLY A 575 2.10 -17.03 3.10
CA GLY A 575 1.05 -17.40 2.14
C GLY A 575 -0.29 -16.66 2.28
N LYS A 576 -0.41 -15.69 3.19
CA LYS A 576 -1.62 -14.87 3.38
C LYS A 576 -1.52 -13.56 2.61
N ARG A 577 -2.04 -13.56 1.39
CA ARG A 577 -2.21 -12.35 0.58
C ARG A 577 -3.31 -11.47 1.19
N GLN A 578 -2.95 -10.32 1.72
CA GLN A 578 -3.93 -9.25 1.89
C GLN A 578 -4.23 -8.65 0.51
N SER A 579 -5.51 -8.36 0.25
CA SER A 579 -6.04 -7.83 -1.01
C SER A 579 -5.43 -6.45 -1.34
N GLY A 580 -4.31 -6.47 -2.03
CA GLY A 580 -3.66 -5.30 -2.64
C GLY A 580 -3.37 -5.59 -4.12
N ALA A 581 -3.29 -4.56 -4.96
CA ALA A 581 -2.88 -4.71 -6.35
C ALA A 581 -1.55 -5.46 -6.42
N GLN A 582 -1.52 -6.57 -7.14
CA GLN A 582 -0.30 -7.34 -7.33
C GLN A 582 0.56 -6.63 -8.36
N TRP A 583 1.64 -5.96 -7.91
CA TRP A 583 2.65 -5.37 -8.77
C TRP A 583 3.52 -6.46 -9.40
N ILE A 584 3.73 -6.38 -10.69
CA ILE A 584 4.56 -7.32 -11.45
C ILE A 584 5.99 -6.79 -11.54
N TRP A 585 6.12 -5.51 -11.85
CA TRP A 585 7.38 -4.82 -12.12
C TRP A 585 7.75 -3.82 -11.05
N ALA A 586 6.77 -3.01 -10.62
CA ALA A 586 6.99 -1.92 -9.68
C ALA A 586 7.09 -2.38 -8.23
N ASP A 587 7.82 -1.61 -7.43
CA ASP A 587 7.95 -1.77 -5.99
C ASP A 587 7.56 -0.49 -5.27
N LEU A 588 6.50 -0.56 -4.43
CA LEU A 588 6.00 0.59 -3.68
C LEU A 588 7.02 1.22 -2.73
N SER A 589 8.01 0.43 -2.27
CA SER A 589 9.02 0.89 -1.32
C SER A 589 10.28 1.46 -1.98
N GLU A 590 10.56 1.07 -3.24
CA GLU A 590 11.81 1.42 -3.94
C GLU A 590 11.58 2.41 -5.08
N ASP A 591 10.38 2.41 -5.68
CA ASP A 591 10.11 3.16 -6.92
C ASP A 591 9.38 4.50 -6.68
N GLU A 592 9.56 5.14 -5.51
CA GLU A 592 8.88 6.40 -5.14
C GLU A 592 9.04 7.49 -6.22
N ALA A 593 10.25 7.67 -6.75
CA ALA A 593 10.52 8.65 -7.80
C ALA A 593 9.75 8.37 -9.11
N ILE A 594 9.49 7.09 -9.42
CA ILE A 594 8.70 6.70 -10.59
C ILE A 594 7.22 7.01 -10.34
N PHE A 595 6.73 6.77 -9.13
CA PHE A 595 5.39 7.16 -8.71
C PHE A 595 5.18 8.66 -8.81
N ASP A 596 6.12 9.47 -8.31
CA ASP A 596 6.07 10.93 -8.39
C ASP A 596 5.96 11.42 -9.84
N ARG A 597 6.83 10.93 -10.73
CA ARG A 597 6.80 11.29 -12.14
C ARG A 597 5.50 10.90 -12.84
N ALA A 598 5.00 9.69 -12.59
CA ALA A 598 3.74 9.23 -13.17
C ALA A 598 2.54 10.02 -12.65
N ASN A 599 2.56 10.37 -11.35
CA ASN A 599 1.52 11.17 -10.71
C ASN A 599 1.48 12.61 -11.24
N ALA A 600 2.64 13.26 -11.37
CA ALA A 600 2.76 14.61 -11.95
C ALA A 600 2.19 14.65 -13.36
N LEU A 601 2.56 13.69 -14.20
CA LEU A 601 2.06 13.60 -15.58
C LEU A 601 0.53 13.51 -15.69
N LEU A 602 -0.12 12.79 -14.77
CA LEU A 602 -1.58 12.68 -14.72
C LEU A 602 -2.25 13.95 -14.19
N THR A 603 -1.56 14.71 -13.34
CA THR A 603 -2.08 15.94 -12.75
C THR A 603 -2.02 17.10 -13.77
N ASP A 604 -0.91 17.23 -14.49
CA ASP A 604 -0.72 18.26 -15.53
C ASP A 604 -1.74 18.13 -16.67
N LYS A 605 -2.10 16.90 -17.06
CA LYS A 605 -3.13 16.65 -18.07
C LYS A 605 -4.55 17.07 -17.65
N LYS A 606 -4.86 17.08 -16.35
CA LYS A 606 -6.14 17.58 -15.85
C LYS A 606 -6.25 19.10 -15.87
N SER A 607 -5.14 19.82 -15.92
CA SER A 607 -5.08 21.28 -15.95
C SER A 607 -5.22 21.88 -17.37
N ILE A 608 -5.14 21.06 -18.42
CA ILE A 608 -5.38 21.51 -19.80
C ILE A 608 -6.89 21.47 -20.05
N PRO A 609 -7.57 22.61 -20.31
CA PRO A 609 -8.98 22.61 -20.64
C PRO A 609 -9.20 21.74 -21.89
N LYS A 610 -10.17 20.81 -21.80
CA LYS A 610 -10.58 19.99 -22.95
C LYS A 610 -10.96 20.95 -24.06
N SER A 611 -10.12 21.08 -25.08
CA SER A 611 -10.53 21.69 -26.34
C SER A 611 -11.71 20.87 -26.87
N ASN A 612 -12.81 21.54 -27.20
CA ASN A 612 -14.02 20.97 -27.80
C ASN A 612 -13.70 20.37 -29.17
N ASP A 613 -13.10 19.19 -29.20
CA ASP A 613 -13.07 18.32 -30.38
C ASP A 613 -13.06 16.88 -29.87
N SER A 614 -14.25 16.46 -29.44
CA SER A 614 -14.54 15.08 -29.08
C SER A 614 -14.75 14.27 -30.35
N ARG A 615 -13.68 13.64 -30.84
CA ARG A 615 -13.85 12.40 -31.60
C ARG A 615 -13.73 11.25 -30.59
N ASP A 616 -14.86 10.57 -30.44
CA ASP A 616 -15.16 9.46 -29.56
C ASP A 616 -13.99 8.47 -29.35
N CYS A 617 -13.30 8.57 -28.22
CA CYS A 617 -12.67 7.43 -27.54
C CYS A 617 -13.54 6.90 -26.38
N GLY A 618 -14.81 7.30 -26.32
CA GLY A 618 -15.76 7.07 -25.22
C GLY A 618 -16.84 6.02 -25.48
N GLY A 619 -16.57 5.02 -26.32
CA GLY A 619 -17.55 3.96 -26.66
C GLY A 619 -17.45 2.69 -25.84
N ALA A 620 -17.12 2.72 -24.52
CA ALA A 620 -17.16 1.50 -23.70
C ALA A 620 -17.28 1.78 -22.19
N VAL A 621 -18.11 2.76 -21.77
CA VAL A 621 -18.39 3.02 -20.34
C VAL A 621 -19.85 2.66 -19.96
N GLY A 622 -20.50 1.83 -20.71
CA GLY A 622 -21.90 1.47 -20.52
C GLY A 622 -22.15 -0.02 -20.38
N ALA A 623 -21.45 -0.78 -19.55
CA ALA A 623 -21.88 -2.12 -19.10
C ALA A 623 -20.90 -2.72 -18.09
N LEU A 624 -20.99 -2.33 -16.83
CA LEU A 624 -20.46 -3.09 -15.67
C LEU A 624 -21.11 -2.53 -14.39
N HIS A 625 -22.45 -2.58 -14.36
CA HIS A 625 -23.19 -2.78 -13.10
C HIS A 625 -23.54 -4.27 -13.10
N ASP A 626 -23.13 -4.98 -12.06
CA ASP A 626 -23.28 -6.38 -11.70
C ASP A 626 -21.98 -7.19 -11.83
N PHE A 627 -21.15 -7.08 -10.74
CA PHE A 627 -20.47 -8.21 -10.09
C PHE A 627 -19.88 -7.69 -8.78
#